data_f9b29ae9c0ed9b3b344950c369795fbd
#
_entry.id   f9b29ae9c0ed9b3b344950c369795fbd
#
_cell.length_a   1.000
_cell.length_b   1.000
_cell.length_c   1.000
_cell.angle_alpha   90.00
_cell.angle_beta   90.00
_cell.angle_gamma   90.00
#
_symmetry.space_group_name_H-M   'P 1'
#
loop_
_entity.id
_entity.type
_entity.pdbx_description
1 polymer ?
#
loop_
_entity_poly.entity_id
_entity_poly.type
_entity_poly.pdbx_seq_one_letter_code
_entity_poly.pdbx_strand_id
1 'polypeptide(L)'
;MIVRRLVSIIIVVVLVILDQTLSFSTQEAPAVPINNSIEAVSHRISNKLSDCDQTKRADKILNRFLRKWEVAGATIAVVKDGKLVFAKGYGYSDVDKEKEVVPSSLFRIASVSKLVTATAIMKLQEEGKLHLDDYVFGEHGILNDETYSNIKDKRTKRITVEHLLRHSSGFSSKYGDPMFLPLAIAKKMNVEPPIDAQTTIQFALSRRLSFTPGTRGSYSNLGYVILEKVIEKLAEEPYEEYVQAHILNPSGIFDMHLGKSLQKDHFPNEVNYYEQSDAIKISSFDGSGKTVFRSNGGNNLEVLGGAGGWIASGAELIKFMMAIDGDDTLPDILSRKSIKYMTTPNKLGHSPIGWKGTRGDGTWWRTGTLAGSSALLKHNKNGVSYVIITNSSTWRGSDFTKDLSALMTQFLRSVKEWPDHDLFNHFEARQEVIALDKLPSYQDWS
;
A
#
# COMPACT_ATOMS: atom_id res chain seq x y z
N MET A 1 33.73 -15.02 67.54
CA MET A 1 33.12 -13.67 67.58
C MET A 1 33.42 -12.85 66.32
N ILE A 2 34.61 -12.94 65.76
CA ILE A 2 35.05 -12.14 64.59
C ILE A 2 34.33 -12.53 63.29
N VAL A 3 34.05 -13.79 63.02
CA VAL A 3 33.38 -14.29 61.79
C VAL A 3 31.93 -13.83 61.70
N ARG A 4 31.19 -13.76 62.82
CA ARG A 4 29.80 -13.24 62.84
C ARG A 4 29.68 -11.73 62.53
N ARG A 5 30.70 -10.94 62.90
CA ARG A 5 30.74 -9.50 62.60
C ARG A 5 31.05 -9.22 61.14
N LEU A 6 31.91 -10.03 60.50
CA LEU A 6 32.24 -9.94 59.06
C LEU A 6 31.02 -10.28 58.17
N VAL A 7 30.26 -11.32 58.52
CA VAL A 7 29.04 -11.70 57.77
C VAL A 7 27.96 -10.63 57.88
N SER A 8 27.78 -10.01 59.06
CA SER A 8 26.81 -8.92 59.21
C SER A 8 27.20 -7.66 58.44
N ILE A 9 28.49 -7.31 58.35
CA ILE A 9 28.97 -6.18 57.58
C ILE A 9 28.79 -6.42 56.07
N ILE A 10 29.03 -7.64 55.57
CA ILE A 10 28.85 -7.99 54.16
C ILE A 10 27.38 -7.96 53.78
N ILE A 11 26.46 -8.40 54.66
CA ILE A 11 25.03 -8.33 54.40
C ILE A 11 24.52 -6.87 54.34
N VAL A 12 25.02 -6.01 55.23
CA VAL A 12 24.64 -4.56 55.22
C VAL A 12 25.17 -3.86 53.97
N VAL A 13 26.41 -4.17 53.55
CA VAL A 13 27.02 -3.57 52.35
C VAL A 13 26.27 -4.06 51.08
N VAL A 14 25.89 -5.33 51.01
CA VAL A 14 25.07 -5.88 49.86
C VAL A 14 23.68 -5.27 49.83
N LEU A 15 23.05 -5.04 51.00
CA LEU A 15 21.73 -4.36 51.05
C LEU A 15 21.82 -2.90 50.67
N VAL A 16 22.87 -2.16 51.04
CA VAL A 16 23.05 -0.75 50.66
C VAL A 16 23.41 -0.62 49.18
N ILE A 17 24.16 -1.60 48.60
CA ILE A 17 24.42 -1.60 47.14
C ILE A 17 23.16 -1.96 46.36
N LEU A 18 22.31 -2.86 46.87
CA LEU A 18 21.02 -3.19 46.26
C LEU A 18 20.02 -2.02 46.32
N ASP A 19 20.04 -1.21 47.39
CA ASP A 19 19.17 -0.02 47.52
C ASP A 19 19.64 1.11 46.60
N GLN A 20 20.93 1.25 46.34
CA GLN A 20 21.47 2.26 45.39
C GLN A 20 21.32 1.83 43.91
N THR A 21 21.15 0.56 43.62
CA THR A 21 20.89 0.10 42.24
C THR A 21 19.41 0.10 41.86
N LEU A 22 18.48 0.27 42.83
CA LEU A 22 17.04 0.40 42.61
C LEU A 22 16.55 1.85 42.52
N SER A 23 17.45 2.86 42.71
CA SER A 23 17.16 4.26 42.41
C SER A 23 17.43 4.59 40.95
N PHE A 24 16.93 3.77 40.01
CA PHE A 24 16.66 4.29 38.67
C PHE A 24 15.55 5.28 38.82
N SER A 25 15.88 6.57 38.73
CA SER A 25 14.91 7.61 38.48
C SER A 25 14.15 7.19 37.23
N THR A 26 12.91 6.77 37.37
CA THR A 26 11.93 6.84 36.31
C THR A 26 11.82 8.32 35.99
N GLN A 27 12.73 8.84 35.17
CA GLN A 27 12.43 10.00 34.38
C GLN A 27 11.25 9.57 33.51
N GLU A 28 10.04 9.87 33.96
CA GLU A 28 8.88 9.80 33.08
C GLU A 28 9.28 10.53 31.82
N ALA A 29 9.39 9.79 30.73
CA ALA A 29 9.46 10.39 29.41
C ALA A 29 8.34 11.44 29.37
N PRO A 30 8.60 12.66 28.88
CA PRO A 30 7.58 13.69 28.82
C PRO A 30 6.35 13.05 28.21
N ALA A 31 5.24 13.06 28.93
CA ALA A 31 3.97 12.54 28.47
C ALA A 31 3.70 13.25 27.15
N VAL A 32 3.88 12.52 26.05
CA VAL A 32 3.42 12.95 24.73
C VAL A 32 1.93 13.22 24.95
N PRO A 33 1.42 14.41 24.69
CA PRO A 33 0.01 14.68 24.90
C PRO A 33 -0.78 13.68 24.07
N ILE A 34 -1.41 12.71 24.75
CA ILE A 34 -2.34 11.76 24.17
C ILE A 34 -3.62 12.54 23.87
N ASN A 35 -3.56 13.37 22.84
CA ASN A 35 -4.72 13.97 22.22
C ASN A 35 -4.55 14.01 20.70
N ASN A 36 -4.01 12.95 20.14
CA ASN A 36 -4.06 12.71 18.71
C ASN A 36 -5.27 11.83 18.45
N SER A 37 -6.34 12.44 17.95
CA SER A 37 -7.39 11.70 17.27
C SER A 37 -6.71 10.73 16.30
N ILE A 38 -7.05 9.43 16.39
CA ILE A 38 -6.66 8.36 15.45
C ILE A 38 -7.40 8.64 14.13
N GLU A 39 -7.08 9.74 13.49
CA GLU A 39 -7.73 10.17 12.26
C GLU A 39 -6.70 10.22 11.14
N ALA A 40 -7.01 9.57 10.03
CA ALA A 40 -6.17 9.58 8.84
C ALA A 40 -5.86 11.02 8.37
N VAL A 41 -4.64 11.27 7.93
CA VAL A 41 -4.22 12.60 7.42
C VAL A 41 -5.19 13.12 6.37
N SER A 42 -5.65 12.25 5.48
CA SER A 42 -6.58 12.58 4.39
C SER A 42 -7.92 13.15 4.86
N HIS A 43 -8.38 12.80 6.07
CA HIS A 43 -9.63 13.27 6.66
C HIS A 43 -9.51 14.61 7.39
N ARG A 44 -8.27 15.03 7.72
CA ARG A 44 -7.97 16.28 8.42
C ARG A 44 -7.71 17.45 7.48
N ILE A 45 -7.61 17.20 6.18
CA ILE A 45 -7.26 18.19 5.17
C ILE A 45 -8.38 18.34 4.13
N SER A 46 -8.46 19.50 3.52
CA SER A 46 -9.43 19.81 2.46
C SER A 46 -8.74 20.35 1.20
N ASN A 47 -9.43 20.32 0.06
CA ASN A 47 -8.93 20.88 -1.19
C ASN A 47 -8.50 22.35 -1.04
N LYS A 48 -9.19 23.11 -0.17
CA LYS A 48 -8.93 24.55 0.07
C LYS A 48 -7.52 24.81 0.63
N LEU A 49 -6.95 23.89 1.40
CA LEU A 49 -5.61 24.05 1.96
C LEU A 49 -4.52 24.01 0.88
N SER A 50 -4.81 23.47 -0.28
CA SER A 50 -3.93 23.47 -1.44
C SER A 50 -4.29 24.53 -2.50
N ASP A 51 -5.33 25.36 -2.24
CA ASP A 51 -5.75 26.47 -3.11
C ASP A 51 -4.96 27.73 -2.79
N CYS A 52 -3.88 27.98 -3.52
CA CYS A 52 -3.08 29.18 -3.38
C CYS A 52 -2.63 29.72 -4.74
N ASP A 53 -2.17 30.96 -4.79
CA ASP A 53 -1.75 31.61 -6.04
C ASP A 53 -0.62 30.86 -6.72
N GLN A 54 0.27 30.26 -5.94
CA GLN A 54 1.42 29.50 -6.39
C GLN A 54 1.01 28.25 -7.20
N THR A 55 -0.13 27.63 -6.87
CA THR A 55 -0.60 26.37 -7.50
C THR A 55 -1.60 26.60 -8.64
N LYS A 56 -2.16 27.81 -8.82
CA LYS A 56 -3.18 28.11 -9.86
C LYS A 56 -2.78 27.68 -11.28
N ARG A 57 -1.48 27.81 -11.61
CA ARG A 57 -0.99 27.38 -12.95
C ARG A 57 -0.96 25.86 -13.07
N ALA A 58 -0.58 25.18 -11.99
CA ALA A 58 -0.56 23.72 -11.92
C ALA A 58 -1.98 23.15 -12.03
N ASP A 59 -2.96 23.76 -11.36
CA ASP A 59 -4.39 23.40 -11.45
C ASP A 59 -4.91 23.51 -12.91
N LYS A 60 -4.55 24.59 -13.61
CA LYS A 60 -4.93 24.76 -15.03
C LYS A 60 -4.33 23.68 -15.95
N ILE A 61 -3.08 23.27 -15.69
CA ILE A 61 -2.40 22.22 -16.45
C ILE A 61 -3.14 20.89 -16.21
N LEU A 62 -3.42 20.56 -14.97
CA LEU A 62 -4.11 19.32 -14.62
C LEU A 62 -5.54 19.29 -15.18
N ASN A 63 -6.35 20.30 -14.93
CA ASN A 63 -7.72 20.35 -15.43
C ASN A 63 -7.81 20.23 -16.97
N ARG A 64 -6.83 20.82 -17.71
CA ARG A 64 -6.73 20.62 -19.15
C ARG A 64 -6.40 19.16 -19.51
N PHE A 65 -5.52 18.53 -18.75
CA PHE A 65 -5.17 17.14 -18.95
C PHE A 65 -6.35 16.20 -18.69
N LEU A 66 -7.09 16.37 -17.60
CA LEU A 66 -8.26 15.55 -17.28
C LEU A 66 -9.31 15.65 -18.40
N ARG A 67 -9.62 16.86 -18.86
CA ARG A 67 -10.54 17.07 -20.01
C ARG A 67 -10.04 16.42 -21.30
N LYS A 68 -8.74 16.55 -21.61
CA LYS A 68 -8.15 15.95 -22.82
C LYS A 68 -8.27 14.43 -22.86
N TRP A 69 -8.16 13.79 -21.68
CA TRP A 69 -8.13 12.33 -21.55
C TRP A 69 -9.48 11.76 -21.07
N GLU A 70 -10.50 12.61 -20.91
CA GLU A 70 -11.82 12.21 -20.41
C GLU A 70 -11.73 11.49 -19.05
N VAL A 71 -10.83 11.97 -18.19
CA VAL A 71 -10.66 11.44 -16.83
C VAL A 71 -11.65 12.12 -15.91
N ALA A 72 -12.53 11.33 -15.28
CA ALA A 72 -13.60 11.83 -14.42
C ALA A 72 -13.06 12.51 -13.16
N GLY A 73 -12.04 11.92 -12.52
CA GLY A 73 -11.46 12.47 -11.30
C GLY A 73 -10.03 11.99 -11.05
N ALA A 74 -9.31 12.74 -10.24
CA ALA A 74 -7.94 12.44 -9.83
C ALA A 74 -7.63 12.98 -8.44
N THR A 75 -6.67 12.36 -7.75
CA THR A 75 -6.04 12.90 -6.55
C THR A 75 -4.54 13.08 -6.79
N ILE A 76 -3.98 14.15 -6.25
CA ILE A 76 -2.53 14.43 -6.27
C ILE A 76 -2.08 14.75 -4.85
N ALA A 77 -0.93 14.20 -4.47
CA ALA A 77 -0.18 14.60 -3.29
C ALA A 77 1.28 14.83 -3.64
N VAL A 78 1.89 15.87 -3.07
CA VAL A 78 3.29 16.23 -3.27
C VAL A 78 3.95 16.46 -1.93
N VAL A 79 5.05 15.76 -1.70
CA VAL A 79 5.97 16.00 -0.58
C VAL A 79 7.22 16.68 -1.12
N LYS A 80 7.70 17.69 -0.40
CA LYS A 80 8.97 18.35 -0.64
C LYS A 80 9.72 18.51 0.69
N ASP A 81 10.95 18.04 0.70
CA ASP A 81 11.84 18.12 1.86
C ASP A 81 11.15 17.62 3.16
N GLY A 82 10.45 16.47 3.05
CA GLY A 82 9.72 15.80 4.14
C GLY A 82 8.36 16.37 4.50
N LYS A 83 7.95 17.52 3.95
CA LYS A 83 6.65 18.16 4.23
C LYS A 83 5.62 17.82 3.14
N LEU A 84 4.39 17.48 3.52
CA LEU A 84 3.27 17.41 2.58
C LEU A 84 2.82 18.82 2.22
N VAL A 85 3.34 19.33 1.10
CA VAL A 85 3.10 20.72 0.67
C VAL A 85 1.88 20.89 -0.22
N PHE A 86 1.31 19.77 -0.69
CA PHE A 86 0.13 19.78 -1.56
C PHE A 86 -0.62 18.46 -1.49
N ALA A 87 -1.95 18.50 -1.28
CA ALA A 87 -2.84 17.35 -1.36
C ALA A 87 -4.22 17.82 -1.83
N LYS A 88 -4.63 17.41 -3.04
CA LYS A 88 -5.85 17.92 -3.66
C LYS A 88 -6.52 16.90 -4.56
N GLY A 89 -7.86 16.86 -4.48
CA GLY A 89 -8.74 16.17 -5.41
C GLY A 89 -9.19 17.08 -6.56
N TYR A 90 -9.46 16.47 -7.70
CA TYR A 90 -9.92 17.15 -8.92
C TYR A 90 -11.00 16.34 -9.61
N GLY A 91 -11.97 17.02 -10.23
CA GLY A 91 -13.09 16.37 -10.91
C GLY A 91 -13.99 15.62 -9.94
N TYR A 92 -14.59 14.52 -10.40
CA TYR A 92 -15.69 13.86 -9.72
C TYR A 92 -15.29 12.46 -9.21
N SER A 93 -15.65 12.17 -7.96
CA SER A 93 -15.65 10.85 -7.36
C SER A 93 -16.87 10.03 -7.81
N ASP A 94 -18.01 10.71 -8.02
CA ASP A 94 -19.24 10.15 -8.58
C ASP A 94 -19.81 11.18 -9.57
N VAL A 95 -19.70 10.89 -10.87
CA VAL A 95 -20.16 11.81 -11.94
C VAL A 95 -21.68 11.99 -11.91
N ASP A 96 -22.43 10.89 -11.66
CA ASP A 96 -23.89 10.92 -11.70
C ASP A 96 -24.49 11.75 -10.55
N LYS A 97 -23.77 11.80 -9.41
CA LYS A 97 -24.16 12.59 -8.24
C LYS A 97 -23.42 13.93 -8.11
N GLU A 98 -22.62 14.28 -9.11
CA GLU A 98 -21.77 15.47 -9.09
C GLU A 98 -20.91 15.60 -7.81
N LYS A 99 -20.55 14.43 -7.19
CA LYS A 99 -19.73 14.40 -5.99
C LYS A 99 -18.27 14.62 -6.37
N GLU A 100 -17.66 15.68 -5.85
CA GLU A 100 -16.26 16.00 -6.12
C GLU A 100 -15.26 15.02 -5.46
N VAL A 101 -14.06 14.94 -6.03
CA VAL A 101 -12.93 14.30 -5.38
C VAL A 101 -12.38 15.21 -4.29
N VAL A 102 -12.17 14.64 -3.12
CA VAL A 102 -11.57 15.32 -1.95
C VAL A 102 -10.32 14.55 -1.49
N PRO A 103 -9.46 15.13 -0.63
CA PRO A 103 -8.24 14.46 -0.16
C PRO A 103 -8.47 13.09 0.49
N SER A 104 -9.63 12.86 1.12
CA SER A 104 -10.01 11.56 1.71
C SER A 104 -10.66 10.58 0.72
N SER A 105 -10.82 10.94 -0.56
CA SER A 105 -11.33 10.00 -1.56
C SER A 105 -10.36 8.85 -1.78
N LEU A 106 -10.85 7.61 -1.66
CA LEU A 106 -10.08 6.38 -1.85
C LEU A 106 -10.12 5.93 -3.32
N PHE A 107 -8.97 5.51 -3.81
CA PHE A 107 -8.79 5.03 -5.19
C PHE A 107 -8.11 3.67 -5.19
N ARG A 108 -8.46 2.79 -6.12
CA ARG A 108 -7.66 1.59 -6.41
C ARG A 108 -6.27 2.00 -6.86
N ILE A 109 -5.26 1.58 -6.09
CA ILE A 109 -3.86 1.87 -6.42
C ILE A 109 -3.22 0.80 -7.31
N ALA A 110 -3.99 -0.24 -7.64
CA ALA A 110 -3.59 -1.31 -8.53
C ALA A 110 -2.21 -1.87 -8.13
N SER A 111 -1.30 -2.07 -9.10
CA SER A 111 0.02 -2.65 -8.82
C SER A 111 0.92 -1.85 -7.88
N VAL A 112 0.53 -0.66 -7.42
CA VAL A 112 1.23 0.02 -6.31
C VAL A 112 1.12 -0.80 -5.02
N SER A 113 0.05 -1.58 -4.85
CA SER A 113 -0.15 -2.55 -3.77
C SER A 113 1.05 -3.47 -3.53
N LYS A 114 1.82 -3.76 -4.58
CA LYS A 114 3.02 -4.60 -4.46
C LYS A 114 4.11 -4.00 -3.58
N LEU A 115 4.15 -2.68 -3.42
CA LEU A 115 5.06 -2.05 -2.46
C LEU A 115 4.66 -2.40 -1.03
N VAL A 116 3.36 -2.40 -0.74
CA VAL A 116 2.83 -2.75 0.59
C VAL A 116 3.21 -4.20 0.93
N THR A 117 2.93 -5.15 0.02
CA THR A 117 3.29 -6.56 0.20
C THR A 117 4.80 -6.77 0.34
N ALA A 118 5.60 -6.07 -0.50
CA ALA A 118 7.04 -6.17 -0.44
C ALA A 118 7.59 -5.63 0.89
N THR A 119 7.04 -4.53 1.40
CA THR A 119 7.40 -3.97 2.72
C THR A 119 7.08 -4.95 3.84
N ALA A 120 5.90 -5.60 3.79
CA ALA A 120 5.51 -6.62 4.76
C ALA A 120 6.47 -7.83 4.77
N ILE A 121 6.85 -8.35 3.60
CA ILE A 121 7.85 -9.44 3.50
C ILE A 121 9.21 -8.99 4.03
N MET A 122 9.66 -7.79 3.69
CA MET A 122 10.94 -7.28 4.18
C MET A 122 10.93 -7.05 5.70
N LYS A 123 9.78 -6.68 6.27
CA LYS A 123 9.58 -6.56 7.72
C LYS A 123 9.72 -7.92 8.40
N LEU A 124 9.05 -8.95 7.89
CA LEU A 124 9.18 -10.34 8.38
C LEU A 124 10.64 -10.82 8.29
N GLN A 125 11.37 -10.43 7.23
CA GLN A 125 12.80 -10.75 7.13
C GLN A 125 13.63 -10.03 8.20
N GLU A 126 13.40 -8.76 8.49
CA GLU A 126 14.10 -8.03 9.55
C GLU A 126 13.82 -8.60 10.94
N GLU A 127 12.62 -9.15 11.13
CA GLU A 127 12.19 -9.84 12.34
C GLU A 127 12.75 -11.28 12.43
N GLY A 128 13.47 -11.75 11.42
CA GLY A 128 14.03 -13.10 11.37
C GLY A 128 12.99 -14.21 11.20
N LYS A 129 11.76 -13.89 10.80
CA LYS A 129 10.67 -14.84 10.55
C LYS A 129 10.78 -15.56 9.21
N LEU A 130 11.55 -15.01 8.27
CA LEU A 130 11.89 -15.63 6.99
C LEU A 130 13.23 -15.14 6.46
N HIS A 131 13.79 -15.88 5.49
CA HIS A 131 14.88 -15.42 4.64
C HIS A 131 14.42 -15.33 3.18
N LEU A 132 14.99 -14.40 2.40
CA LEU A 132 14.57 -14.21 1.00
C LEU A 132 14.90 -15.42 0.10
N ASP A 133 15.83 -16.26 0.49
CA ASP A 133 16.21 -17.52 -0.16
C ASP A 133 15.41 -18.74 0.33
N ASP A 134 14.50 -18.57 1.30
CA ASP A 134 13.60 -19.65 1.71
C ASP A 134 12.73 -20.10 0.54
N TYR A 135 12.58 -21.40 0.40
CA TYR A 135 11.67 -21.99 -0.58
C TYR A 135 10.21 -21.74 -0.20
N VAL A 136 9.40 -21.50 -1.21
CA VAL A 136 7.97 -21.21 -0.99
C VAL A 136 7.15 -22.49 -0.98
N PHE A 137 7.45 -23.46 -1.85
CA PHE A 137 6.65 -24.67 -2.04
C PHE A 137 7.45 -25.94 -1.80
N GLY A 138 6.73 -27.03 -1.50
CA GLY A 138 7.29 -28.35 -1.26
C GLY A 138 7.53 -28.62 0.21
N GLU A 139 8.11 -29.77 0.53
CA GLU A 139 8.27 -30.27 1.90
C GLU A 139 9.01 -29.31 2.85
N HIS A 140 10.00 -28.60 2.30
CA HIS A 140 10.80 -27.61 3.04
C HIS A 140 10.43 -26.17 2.71
N GLY A 141 9.28 -25.96 2.04
CA GLY A 141 8.79 -24.62 1.70
C GLY A 141 7.92 -24.04 2.82
N ILE A 142 7.73 -22.73 2.79
CA ILE A 142 6.84 -22.01 3.73
C ILE A 142 5.39 -22.49 3.58
N LEU A 143 4.92 -22.60 2.32
CA LEU A 143 3.59 -23.14 1.97
C LEU A 143 3.72 -24.65 1.71
N ASN A 144 3.94 -25.43 2.74
CA ASN A 144 4.20 -26.87 2.71
C ASN A 144 3.00 -27.75 3.03
N ASP A 145 1.84 -27.15 3.29
CA ASP A 145 0.62 -27.87 3.60
C ASP A 145 0.03 -28.58 2.37
N GLU A 146 -0.90 -29.52 2.61
CA GLU A 146 -1.51 -30.35 1.58
C GLU A 146 -2.19 -29.53 0.48
N THR A 147 -2.71 -28.38 0.82
CA THR A 147 -3.37 -27.42 -0.08
C THR A 147 -2.54 -27.13 -1.33
N TYR A 148 -1.21 -27.02 -1.17
CA TYR A 148 -0.27 -26.66 -2.24
C TYR A 148 0.61 -27.83 -2.70
N SER A 149 0.26 -29.07 -2.35
CA SER A 149 1.08 -30.27 -2.63
C SER A 149 1.03 -30.73 -4.08
N ASN A 150 -0.06 -30.45 -4.82
CA ASN A 150 -0.25 -30.89 -6.21
C ASN A 150 0.59 -30.09 -7.21
N ILE A 151 1.90 -30.30 -7.20
CA ILE A 151 2.88 -29.58 -8.02
C ILE A 151 3.24 -30.40 -9.26
N LYS A 152 2.81 -29.97 -10.44
CA LYS A 152 3.11 -30.63 -11.73
C LYS A 152 4.56 -30.47 -12.17
N ASP A 153 5.13 -29.28 -11.99
CA ASP A 153 6.51 -28.97 -12.40
C ASP A 153 7.44 -28.95 -11.19
N LYS A 154 8.33 -29.94 -11.11
CA LYS A 154 9.26 -30.06 -9.95
C LYS A 154 10.14 -28.82 -9.72
N ARG A 155 10.35 -27.98 -10.75
CA ARG A 155 11.09 -26.71 -10.61
C ARG A 155 10.38 -25.72 -9.70
N THR A 156 9.06 -25.84 -9.54
CA THR A 156 8.26 -24.99 -8.64
C THR A 156 8.76 -25.07 -7.18
N LYS A 157 9.25 -26.24 -6.75
CA LYS A 157 9.84 -26.43 -5.42
C LYS A 157 11.16 -25.65 -5.20
N ARG A 158 11.71 -25.03 -6.25
CA ARG A 158 12.91 -24.19 -6.21
C ARG A 158 12.59 -22.70 -6.24
N ILE A 159 11.32 -22.33 -6.20
CA ILE A 159 10.90 -20.94 -6.12
C ILE A 159 11.19 -20.46 -4.70
N THR A 160 11.95 -19.35 -4.60
CA THR A 160 12.20 -18.67 -3.33
C THR A 160 11.34 -17.42 -3.19
N VAL A 161 11.27 -16.86 -1.98
CA VAL A 161 10.60 -15.59 -1.70
C VAL A 161 11.16 -14.48 -2.61
N GLU A 162 12.50 -14.39 -2.77
CA GLU A 162 13.12 -13.39 -3.65
C GLU A 162 12.72 -13.58 -5.12
N HIS A 163 12.58 -14.81 -5.59
CA HIS A 163 12.12 -15.07 -6.96
C HIS A 163 10.72 -14.49 -7.21
N LEU A 164 9.82 -14.55 -6.24
CA LEU A 164 8.48 -13.95 -6.33
C LEU A 164 8.56 -12.42 -6.30
N LEU A 165 9.27 -11.84 -5.34
CA LEU A 165 9.45 -10.40 -5.18
C LEU A 165 10.03 -9.73 -6.45
N ARG A 166 10.99 -10.38 -7.11
CA ARG A 166 11.69 -9.89 -8.30
C ARG A 166 11.10 -10.36 -9.62
N HIS A 167 9.91 -10.99 -9.60
CA HIS A 167 9.26 -11.49 -10.81
C HIS A 167 10.11 -12.49 -11.61
N SER A 168 10.91 -13.32 -10.94
CA SER A 168 11.79 -14.32 -11.58
C SER A 168 11.44 -15.76 -11.22
N SER A 169 10.22 -16.00 -10.75
CA SER A 169 9.75 -17.32 -10.28
C SER A 169 9.50 -18.37 -11.38
N GLY A 170 9.37 -17.94 -12.62
CA GLY A 170 8.96 -18.83 -13.73
C GLY A 170 7.48 -18.79 -14.06
N PHE A 171 6.64 -18.19 -13.21
CA PHE A 171 5.27 -17.83 -13.55
C PHE A 171 5.26 -16.72 -14.61
N SER A 172 4.33 -16.80 -15.56
CA SER A 172 4.27 -15.86 -16.68
C SER A 172 2.83 -15.69 -17.15
N SER A 173 2.50 -14.48 -17.58
CA SER A 173 1.23 -14.15 -18.21
C SER A 173 1.18 -14.44 -19.73
N LYS A 174 2.17 -15.17 -20.28
CA LYS A 174 2.24 -15.47 -21.73
C LYS A 174 0.95 -16.07 -22.31
N TYR A 175 0.23 -16.85 -21.52
CA TYR A 175 -1.04 -17.50 -21.91
C TYR A 175 -2.24 -16.92 -21.14
N GLY A 176 -2.18 -15.65 -20.76
CA GLY A 176 -3.12 -14.95 -19.89
C GLY A 176 -2.65 -14.93 -18.44
N ASP A 177 -2.94 -13.82 -17.77
CA ASP A 177 -2.69 -13.70 -16.33
C ASP A 177 -3.82 -14.41 -15.59
N PRO A 178 -3.54 -15.44 -14.76
CA PRO A 178 -4.56 -16.19 -14.05
C PRO A 178 -5.43 -15.30 -13.15
N MET A 179 -4.89 -14.17 -12.69
CA MET A 179 -5.63 -13.22 -11.84
C MET A 179 -6.82 -12.56 -12.56
N PHE A 180 -6.88 -12.62 -13.90
CA PHE A 180 -7.96 -12.05 -14.72
C PHE A 180 -8.75 -13.11 -15.49
N LEU A 181 -8.67 -14.37 -15.06
CA LEU A 181 -9.35 -15.51 -15.72
C LEU A 181 -10.23 -16.33 -14.74
N PRO A 182 -10.98 -15.69 -13.80
CA PRO A 182 -11.64 -16.41 -12.71
C PRO A 182 -12.61 -17.49 -13.19
N LEU A 183 -13.48 -17.19 -14.15
CA LEU A 183 -14.46 -18.15 -14.66
C LEU A 183 -13.83 -19.31 -15.44
N ALA A 184 -12.75 -19.04 -16.18
CA ALA A 184 -12.02 -20.09 -16.89
C ALA A 184 -11.29 -21.03 -15.93
N ILE A 185 -10.75 -20.50 -14.84
CA ILE A 185 -10.12 -21.28 -13.77
C ILE A 185 -11.18 -22.08 -13.01
N ALA A 186 -12.29 -21.48 -12.61
CA ALA A 186 -13.40 -22.17 -11.96
C ALA A 186 -13.83 -23.41 -12.76
N LYS A 187 -14.11 -23.22 -14.07
CA LYS A 187 -14.43 -24.32 -14.98
C LYS A 187 -13.34 -25.38 -15.04
N LYS A 188 -12.05 -24.99 -15.10
CA LYS A 188 -10.92 -25.93 -15.23
C LYS A 188 -10.67 -26.72 -13.95
N MET A 189 -10.90 -26.10 -12.81
CA MET A 189 -10.73 -26.70 -11.48
C MET A 189 -11.99 -27.44 -11.01
N ASN A 190 -13.09 -27.35 -11.76
CA ASN A 190 -14.39 -27.90 -11.43
C ASN A 190 -14.92 -27.41 -10.07
N VAL A 191 -14.85 -26.08 -9.88
CA VAL A 191 -15.38 -25.39 -8.69
C VAL A 191 -16.35 -24.30 -9.12
N GLU A 192 -17.29 -23.95 -8.24
CA GLU A 192 -18.22 -22.85 -8.48
C GLU A 192 -17.54 -21.48 -8.27
N PRO A 193 -17.80 -20.48 -9.12
CA PRO A 193 -17.35 -19.11 -8.87
C PRO A 193 -18.18 -18.44 -7.73
N PRO A 194 -17.63 -17.45 -7.04
CA PRO A 194 -16.31 -16.84 -7.25
C PRO A 194 -15.19 -17.74 -6.70
N ILE A 195 -14.08 -17.80 -7.42
CA ILE A 195 -12.89 -18.49 -6.93
C ILE A 195 -12.06 -17.57 -6.02
N ASP A 196 -11.32 -18.19 -5.11
CA ASP A 196 -10.39 -17.53 -4.19
C ASP A 196 -8.93 -17.55 -4.70
N ALA A 197 -8.04 -16.94 -3.91
CA ALA A 197 -6.61 -16.91 -4.19
C ALA A 197 -6.00 -18.30 -4.13
N GLN A 198 -6.43 -19.16 -3.20
CA GLN A 198 -5.97 -20.53 -3.04
C GLN A 198 -6.23 -21.35 -4.30
N THR A 199 -7.47 -21.34 -4.80
CA THR A 199 -7.84 -22.03 -6.06
C THR A 199 -7.00 -21.54 -7.24
N THR A 200 -6.74 -20.22 -7.32
CA THR A 200 -5.92 -19.64 -8.38
C THR A 200 -4.47 -20.12 -8.29
N ILE A 201 -3.89 -20.20 -7.08
CA ILE A 201 -2.54 -20.74 -6.86
C ILE A 201 -2.51 -22.24 -7.22
N GLN A 202 -3.46 -23.06 -6.78
CA GLN A 202 -3.55 -24.49 -7.12
C GLN A 202 -3.62 -24.72 -8.63
N PHE A 203 -4.41 -23.90 -9.35
CA PHE A 203 -4.45 -23.93 -10.80
C PHE A 203 -3.06 -23.66 -11.40
N ALA A 204 -2.33 -22.66 -10.91
CA ALA A 204 -0.98 -22.36 -11.39
C ALA A 204 0.02 -23.48 -11.10
N LEU A 205 -0.05 -24.12 -9.92
CA LEU A 205 0.78 -25.26 -9.54
C LEU A 205 0.51 -26.50 -10.40
N SER A 206 -0.70 -26.68 -10.90
CA SER A 206 -1.06 -27.75 -11.85
C SER A 206 -0.48 -27.57 -13.25
N ARG A 207 0.27 -26.50 -13.51
CA ARG A 207 0.85 -26.16 -14.82
C ARG A 207 2.38 -26.17 -14.79
N ARG A 208 3.00 -26.12 -15.99
CA ARG A 208 4.46 -26.00 -16.10
C ARG A 208 4.89 -24.53 -16.02
N LEU A 209 6.01 -24.28 -15.35
CA LEU A 209 6.68 -23.00 -15.37
C LEU A 209 7.18 -22.65 -16.79
N SER A 210 7.12 -21.38 -17.15
CA SER A 210 7.60 -20.89 -18.45
C SER A 210 9.13 -20.93 -18.57
N PHE A 211 9.84 -20.82 -17.43
CA PHE A 211 11.30 -20.88 -17.33
C PHE A 211 11.73 -21.34 -15.93
N THR A 212 13.00 -21.66 -15.77
CA THR A 212 13.56 -22.05 -14.48
C THR A 212 13.63 -20.83 -13.55
N PRO A 213 13.20 -20.96 -12.27
CA PRO A 213 13.29 -19.87 -11.29
C PRO A 213 14.70 -19.26 -11.25
N GLY A 214 14.77 -17.94 -11.16
CA GLY A 214 16.00 -17.16 -11.11
C GLY A 214 16.69 -16.91 -12.45
N THR A 215 16.27 -17.54 -13.56
CA THR A 215 16.98 -17.40 -14.84
C THR A 215 16.50 -16.27 -15.74
N ARG A 216 15.27 -15.79 -15.54
CA ARG A 216 14.64 -14.71 -16.32
C ARG A 216 13.68 -13.91 -15.46
N GLY A 217 13.36 -12.68 -15.89
CA GLY A 217 12.29 -11.87 -15.33
C GLY A 217 11.01 -11.98 -16.19
N SER A 218 9.87 -12.16 -15.56
CA SER A 218 8.53 -12.05 -16.16
C SER A 218 7.56 -11.53 -15.11
N TYR A 219 7.02 -10.36 -15.34
CA TYR A 219 6.05 -9.76 -14.42
C TYR A 219 4.91 -10.72 -14.10
N SER A 220 4.60 -10.92 -12.83
CA SER A 220 3.58 -11.85 -12.36
C SER A 220 2.79 -11.25 -11.21
N ASN A 221 1.47 -11.09 -11.39
CA ASN A 221 0.56 -10.74 -10.29
C ASN A 221 0.45 -11.92 -9.32
N LEU A 222 0.32 -13.14 -9.86
CA LEU A 222 0.24 -14.37 -9.06
C LEU A 222 1.40 -14.47 -8.04
N GLY A 223 2.62 -14.05 -8.41
CA GLY A 223 3.75 -14.07 -7.47
C GLY A 223 3.51 -13.27 -6.20
N TYR A 224 2.81 -12.15 -6.29
CA TYR A 224 2.50 -11.30 -5.14
C TYR A 224 1.26 -11.78 -4.35
N VAL A 225 0.33 -12.48 -4.99
CA VAL A 225 -0.73 -13.21 -4.28
C VAL A 225 -0.16 -14.39 -3.50
N ILE A 226 0.86 -15.08 -4.03
CA ILE A 226 1.57 -16.12 -3.28
C ILE A 226 2.32 -15.51 -2.08
N LEU A 227 2.96 -14.33 -2.24
CA LEU A 227 3.61 -13.64 -1.13
C LEU A 227 2.61 -13.20 -0.04
N GLU A 228 1.39 -12.82 -0.40
CA GLU A 228 0.30 -12.61 0.54
C GLU A 228 0.05 -13.86 1.38
N LYS A 229 -0.05 -15.04 0.77
CA LYS A 229 -0.24 -16.31 1.50
C LYS A 229 0.99 -16.71 2.32
N VAL A 230 2.19 -16.31 1.92
CA VAL A 230 3.40 -16.45 2.74
C VAL A 230 3.31 -15.58 4.01
N ILE A 231 2.83 -14.33 3.87
CA ILE A 231 2.62 -13.45 5.03
C ILE A 231 1.60 -14.06 6.00
N GLU A 232 0.42 -14.46 5.51
CA GLU A 232 -0.62 -15.09 6.32
C GLU A 232 -0.11 -16.33 7.06
N LYS A 233 0.69 -17.17 6.38
CA LYS A 233 1.26 -18.38 6.97
C LYS A 233 2.23 -18.10 8.10
N LEU A 234 3.07 -17.08 7.97
CA LEU A 234 4.11 -16.75 8.94
C LEU A 234 3.62 -15.86 10.08
N ALA A 235 2.62 -15.04 9.81
CA ALA A 235 2.01 -14.15 10.78
C ALA A 235 0.88 -14.84 11.57
N GLU A 236 0.29 -15.92 11.04
CA GLU A 236 -0.88 -16.62 11.58
C GLU A 236 -2.13 -15.72 11.70
N GLU A 237 -2.20 -14.69 10.85
CA GLU A 237 -3.31 -13.75 10.77
C GLU A 237 -3.61 -13.33 9.32
N PRO A 238 -4.82 -12.79 9.02
CA PRO A 238 -5.17 -12.31 7.68
C PRO A 238 -4.20 -11.24 7.19
N TYR A 239 -3.88 -11.27 5.88
CA TYR A 239 -2.92 -10.37 5.26
C TYR A 239 -3.21 -8.88 5.50
N GLU A 240 -4.48 -8.46 5.37
CA GLU A 240 -4.87 -7.05 5.58
C GLU A 240 -4.63 -6.63 7.03
N GLU A 241 -5.01 -7.48 7.98
CA GLU A 241 -4.84 -7.23 9.41
C GLU A 241 -3.36 -7.10 9.78
N TYR A 242 -2.51 -8.03 9.28
CA TYR A 242 -1.06 -7.95 9.47
C TYR A 242 -0.49 -6.63 8.94
N VAL A 243 -0.85 -6.27 7.71
CA VAL A 243 -0.35 -5.04 7.08
C VAL A 243 -0.81 -3.79 7.84
N GLN A 244 -2.07 -3.74 8.26
CA GLN A 244 -2.58 -2.63 9.05
C GLN A 244 -1.87 -2.53 10.40
N ALA A 245 -1.75 -3.63 11.14
CA ALA A 245 -1.18 -3.63 12.49
C ALA A 245 0.33 -3.37 12.51
N HIS A 246 1.09 -3.94 11.56
CA HIS A 246 2.56 -3.94 11.63
C HIS A 246 3.25 -2.98 10.64
N ILE A 247 2.53 -2.50 9.63
CA ILE A 247 3.08 -1.63 8.57
C ILE A 247 2.43 -0.25 8.57
N LEU A 248 1.10 -0.17 8.48
CA LEU A 248 0.39 1.08 8.24
C LEU A 248 0.14 1.87 9.53
N ASN A 249 -0.51 1.26 10.52
CA ASN A 249 -0.88 1.94 11.77
C ASN A 249 0.32 2.51 12.54
N PRO A 250 1.47 1.79 12.67
CA PRO A 250 2.65 2.34 13.33
C PRO A 250 3.22 3.57 12.62
N SER A 251 2.94 3.73 11.32
CA SER A 251 3.34 4.90 10.51
C SER A 251 2.25 5.99 10.48
N GLY A 252 1.17 5.82 11.25
CA GLY A 252 0.04 6.76 11.31
C GLY A 252 -0.77 6.80 10.01
N ILE A 253 -0.89 5.67 9.31
CA ILE A 253 -1.67 5.48 8.09
C ILE A 253 -2.88 4.62 8.45
N PHE A 254 -4.09 5.19 8.38
CA PHE A 254 -5.28 4.54 8.93
C PHE A 254 -6.40 4.31 7.91
N ASP A 255 -6.28 4.87 6.69
CA ASP A 255 -7.31 4.79 5.65
C ASP A 255 -6.73 4.22 4.34
N MET A 256 -6.12 3.03 4.46
CA MET A 256 -5.75 2.16 3.35
C MET A 256 -6.33 0.77 3.60
N HIS A 257 -7.04 0.19 2.62
CA HIS A 257 -7.80 -1.04 2.76
C HIS A 257 -7.68 -1.93 1.52
N LEU A 258 -8.03 -3.22 1.64
CA LEU A 258 -8.32 -4.05 0.49
C LEU A 258 -9.70 -3.69 -0.08
N GLY A 259 -9.73 -3.21 -1.32
CA GLY A 259 -10.95 -2.82 -2.01
C GLY A 259 -11.84 -4.00 -2.41
N LYS A 260 -13.06 -3.68 -2.83
CA LYS A 260 -14.07 -4.65 -3.27
C LYS A 260 -14.32 -4.56 -4.77
N SER A 261 -14.71 -5.69 -5.38
CA SER A 261 -14.94 -5.79 -6.82
C SER A 261 -16.23 -5.10 -7.27
N LEU A 262 -17.28 -5.14 -6.44
CA LEU A 262 -18.61 -4.63 -6.76
C LEU A 262 -18.81 -3.26 -6.13
N GLN A 263 -19.37 -2.32 -6.88
CA GLN A 263 -19.63 -0.95 -6.43
C GLN A 263 -20.52 -0.88 -5.17
N LYS A 264 -21.46 -1.81 -5.01
CA LYS A 264 -22.33 -1.88 -3.82
C LYS A 264 -21.56 -2.14 -2.52
N ASP A 265 -20.37 -2.70 -2.63
CA ASP A 265 -19.50 -3.10 -1.50
C ASP A 265 -18.32 -2.12 -1.31
N HIS A 266 -18.29 -1.01 -2.05
CA HIS A 266 -17.25 0.03 -1.93
C HIS A 266 -17.31 0.73 -0.58
N PHE A 267 -16.17 1.23 -0.14
CA PHE A 267 -16.08 2.09 1.02
C PHE A 267 -16.83 3.41 0.81
N PRO A 268 -17.37 4.06 1.86
CA PRO A 268 -18.18 5.28 1.71
C PRO A 268 -17.50 6.45 0.99
N ASN A 269 -16.17 6.54 1.12
CA ASN A 269 -15.33 7.55 0.48
C ASN A 269 -14.56 7.02 -0.76
N GLU A 270 -14.83 5.79 -1.19
CA GLU A 270 -14.26 5.24 -2.42
C GLU A 270 -14.93 5.85 -3.64
N VAL A 271 -14.12 6.20 -4.64
CA VAL A 271 -14.61 6.77 -5.90
C VAL A 271 -15.27 5.71 -6.78
N ASN A 272 -16.17 6.12 -7.67
CA ASN A 272 -16.61 5.29 -8.78
C ASN A 272 -15.53 5.22 -9.86
N TYR A 273 -15.48 4.09 -10.58
CA TYR A 273 -14.49 3.82 -11.61
C TYR A 273 -15.11 3.81 -12.99
N TYR A 274 -14.49 4.54 -13.92
CA TYR A 274 -15.04 4.77 -15.27
C TYR A 274 -14.15 4.12 -16.31
N GLU A 275 -14.77 3.42 -17.24
CA GLU A 275 -14.12 2.88 -18.43
C GLU A 275 -14.50 3.71 -19.65
N GLN A 276 -13.76 3.55 -20.73
CA GLN A 276 -14.04 4.23 -22.00
C GLN A 276 -15.45 3.89 -22.50
N SER A 277 -16.05 4.81 -23.25
CA SER A 277 -17.41 4.65 -23.78
C SER A 277 -17.58 3.42 -24.68
N ASP A 278 -16.49 2.96 -25.33
CA ASP A 278 -16.45 1.77 -26.19
C ASP A 278 -15.97 0.50 -25.44
N ALA A 279 -15.82 0.56 -24.12
CA ALA A 279 -15.36 -0.58 -23.33
C ALA A 279 -16.36 -1.75 -23.39
N ILE A 280 -15.83 -2.93 -23.69
CA ILE A 280 -16.61 -4.16 -23.78
C ILE A 280 -16.91 -4.70 -22.40
N LYS A 281 -18.20 -4.85 -22.08
CA LYS A 281 -18.66 -5.56 -20.89
C LYS A 281 -18.38 -7.05 -21.00
N ILE A 282 -18.06 -7.67 -19.88
CA ILE A 282 -17.73 -9.10 -19.77
C ILE A 282 -18.61 -9.78 -18.72
N SER A 283 -18.60 -11.11 -18.67
CA SER A 283 -19.29 -11.84 -17.60
C SER A 283 -18.69 -11.49 -16.23
N SER A 284 -19.57 -11.30 -15.24
CA SER A 284 -19.18 -11.03 -13.86
C SER A 284 -18.34 -12.17 -13.30
N PHE A 285 -17.32 -11.84 -12.51
CA PHE A 285 -16.39 -12.80 -11.90
C PHE A 285 -17.06 -13.80 -10.95
N ASP A 286 -18.22 -13.42 -10.40
CA ASP A 286 -18.98 -14.17 -9.39
C ASP A 286 -19.84 -15.31 -9.97
N GLY A 287 -19.83 -15.49 -11.30
CA GLY A 287 -20.65 -16.51 -11.96
C GLY A 287 -22.14 -16.21 -12.04
N SER A 288 -22.60 -15.03 -11.63
CA SER A 288 -24.02 -14.64 -11.64
C SER A 288 -24.65 -14.56 -13.04
N GLY A 289 -23.85 -14.69 -14.12
CA GLY A 289 -24.29 -14.53 -15.50
C GLY A 289 -24.51 -13.09 -15.94
N LYS A 290 -24.35 -12.11 -15.05
CA LYS A 290 -24.47 -10.68 -15.38
C LYS A 290 -23.32 -10.24 -16.28
N THR A 291 -23.61 -9.31 -17.19
CA THR A 291 -22.62 -8.66 -18.04
C THR A 291 -22.31 -7.27 -17.47
N VAL A 292 -21.06 -7.04 -17.10
CA VAL A 292 -20.59 -5.89 -16.32
C VAL A 292 -19.32 -5.29 -16.91
N PHE A 293 -19.00 -4.06 -16.54
CA PHE A 293 -17.67 -3.50 -16.79
C PHE A 293 -16.58 -4.20 -15.97
N ARG A 294 -15.35 -4.24 -16.49
CA ARG A 294 -14.22 -4.83 -15.76
C ARG A 294 -13.96 -4.15 -14.42
N SER A 295 -14.17 -2.84 -14.37
CA SER A 295 -14.03 -2.02 -13.17
C SER A 295 -15.07 -2.30 -12.09
N ASN A 296 -16.23 -2.85 -12.47
CA ASN A 296 -17.35 -3.11 -11.56
C ASN A 296 -17.85 -4.55 -11.71
N GLY A 297 -17.11 -5.50 -11.15
CA GLY A 297 -17.45 -6.91 -11.12
C GLY A 297 -16.93 -7.76 -12.30
N GLY A 298 -16.22 -7.17 -13.28
CA GLY A 298 -15.58 -7.99 -14.34
C GLY A 298 -14.23 -8.58 -13.87
N ASN A 299 -13.51 -7.87 -12.99
CA ASN A 299 -12.32 -8.37 -12.32
C ASN A 299 -12.64 -8.77 -10.88
N ASN A 300 -11.96 -9.80 -10.37
CA ASN A 300 -12.01 -10.17 -8.96
C ASN A 300 -10.88 -9.45 -8.21
N LEU A 301 -11.22 -8.34 -7.55
CA LEU A 301 -10.25 -7.50 -6.85
C LEU A 301 -9.77 -8.14 -5.55
N GLU A 302 -10.64 -8.87 -4.88
CA GLU A 302 -10.36 -9.58 -3.63
C GLU A 302 -9.25 -10.62 -3.84
N VAL A 303 -9.25 -11.33 -4.98
CA VAL A 303 -8.19 -12.28 -5.32
C VAL A 303 -6.89 -11.58 -5.71
N LEU A 304 -6.95 -10.34 -6.19
CA LEU A 304 -5.75 -9.56 -6.49
C LEU A 304 -4.97 -9.17 -5.22
N GLY A 305 -5.62 -9.01 -4.08
CA GLY A 305 -5.06 -8.79 -2.76
C GLY A 305 -3.72 -8.03 -2.77
N GLY A 306 -2.66 -8.66 -2.28
CA GLY A 306 -1.29 -8.13 -2.24
C GLY A 306 -0.67 -7.79 -3.60
N ALA A 307 -1.24 -8.26 -4.72
CA ALA A 307 -0.78 -7.92 -6.06
C ALA A 307 -1.37 -6.63 -6.62
N GLY A 308 -2.57 -6.22 -6.15
CA GLY A 308 -3.26 -5.08 -6.76
C GLY A 308 -4.56 -4.67 -6.12
N GLY A 309 -4.92 -5.23 -4.97
CA GLY A 309 -6.21 -5.05 -4.32
C GLY A 309 -6.35 -3.84 -3.41
N TRP A 310 -5.27 -3.17 -3.04
CA TRP A 310 -5.33 -2.03 -2.13
C TRP A 310 -6.00 -0.80 -2.75
N ILE A 311 -6.72 -0.08 -1.90
CA ILE A 311 -7.24 1.27 -2.13
C ILE A 311 -6.60 2.24 -1.14
N ALA A 312 -6.39 3.48 -1.55
CA ALA A 312 -5.80 4.54 -0.75
C ALA A 312 -6.20 5.93 -1.25
N SER A 313 -6.14 6.91 -0.37
CA SER A 313 -6.10 8.32 -0.77
C SER A 313 -4.69 8.71 -1.25
N GLY A 314 -4.59 9.83 -1.95
CA GLY A 314 -3.28 10.37 -2.34
C GLY A 314 -2.39 10.72 -1.15
N ALA A 315 -2.98 11.25 -0.08
CA ALA A 315 -2.27 11.67 1.14
C ALA A 315 -1.76 10.47 1.95
N GLU A 316 -2.58 9.43 2.12
CA GLU A 316 -2.16 8.21 2.83
C GLU A 316 -1.09 7.45 2.04
N LEU A 317 -1.25 7.35 0.71
CA LEU A 317 -0.27 6.64 -0.12
C LEU A 317 1.09 7.34 -0.18
N ILE A 318 1.12 8.68 -0.21
CA ILE A 318 2.41 9.39 -0.17
C ILE A 318 3.06 9.29 1.21
N LYS A 319 2.27 9.26 2.29
CA LYS A 319 2.78 9.03 3.65
C LYS A 319 3.41 7.64 3.77
N PHE A 320 2.77 6.61 3.19
CA PHE A 320 3.36 5.27 3.11
C PHE A 320 4.71 5.29 2.37
N MET A 321 4.80 6.02 1.26
CA MET A 321 6.07 6.14 0.53
C MET A 321 7.16 6.80 1.37
N MET A 322 6.83 7.86 2.12
CA MET A 322 7.78 8.54 3.02
C MET A 322 8.28 7.61 4.13
N ALA A 323 7.47 6.63 4.54
CA ALA A 323 7.86 5.64 5.54
C ALA A 323 8.72 4.48 5.00
N ILE A 324 9.09 4.51 3.70
CA ILE A 324 9.97 3.52 3.04
C ILE A 324 10.96 4.16 2.06
N ASP A 325 11.29 5.44 2.23
CA ASP A 325 12.18 6.17 1.30
C ASP A 325 13.64 6.23 1.77
N GLY A 326 13.91 5.94 3.03
CA GLY A 326 15.25 5.95 3.60
C GLY A 326 15.76 7.33 3.99
N ASP A 327 14.87 8.34 3.97
CA ASP A 327 15.18 9.70 4.43
C ASP A 327 14.91 9.84 5.94
N ASP A 328 15.62 10.75 6.62
CA ASP A 328 15.47 10.94 8.07
C ASP A 328 14.27 11.84 8.46
N THR A 329 13.43 12.22 7.50
CA THR A 329 12.34 13.18 7.71
C THR A 329 11.14 12.58 8.43
N LEU A 330 10.83 11.33 8.16
CA LEU A 330 9.85 10.53 8.89
C LEU A 330 10.50 9.18 9.28
N PRO A 331 10.04 8.54 10.37
CA PRO A 331 10.54 7.21 10.73
C PRO A 331 10.21 6.18 9.64
N ASP A 332 11.25 5.48 9.17
CA ASP A 332 11.07 4.38 8.22
C ASP A 332 10.52 3.11 8.90
N ILE A 333 9.67 2.38 8.18
CA ILE A 333 9.17 1.04 8.55
C ILE A 333 10.31 0.02 8.53
N LEU A 334 11.23 0.19 7.59
CA LEU A 334 12.34 -0.73 7.31
C LEU A 334 13.69 -0.05 7.54
N SER A 335 14.70 -0.83 7.84
CA SER A 335 16.07 -0.33 7.90
C SER A 335 16.55 0.20 6.54
N ARG A 336 17.44 1.19 6.54
CA ARG A 336 18.09 1.70 5.32
C ARG A 336 18.73 0.60 4.47
N LYS A 337 19.22 -0.48 5.10
CA LYS A 337 19.76 -1.64 4.42
C LYS A 337 18.71 -2.35 3.58
N SER A 338 17.53 -2.58 4.13
CA SER A 338 16.40 -3.20 3.43
C SER A 338 15.86 -2.31 2.32
N ILE A 339 15.69 -1.00 2.56
CA ILE A 339 15.25 -0.04 1.55
C ILE A 339 16.22 -0.01 0.37
N LYS A 340 17.53 0.05 0.64
CA LYS A 340 18.55 -0.01 -0.40
C LYS A 340 18.49 -1.32 -1.18
N TYR A 341 18.25 -2.45 -0.50
CA TYR A 341 18.10 -3.76 -1.16
C TYR A 341 16.87 -3.80 -2.07
N MET A 342 15.74 -3.23 -1.62
CA MET A 342 14.51 -3.14 -2.40
C MET A 342 14.68 -2.27 -3.66
N THR A 343 15.36 -1.13 -3.55
CA THR A 343 15.53 -0.17 -4.64
C THR A 343 16.65 -0.52 -5.63
N THR A 344 17.43 -1.57 -5.34
CA THR A 344 18.55 -2.00 -6.18
C THR A 344 18.17 -3.26 -6.98
N PRO A 345 18.31 -3.25 -8.33
CA PRO A 345 18.23 -4.47 -9.12
C PRO A 345 19.30 -5.47 -8.68
N ASN A 346 19.01 -6.78 -8.77
CA ASN A 346 20.03 -7.78 -8.47
C ASN A 346 21.08 -7.87 -9.58
N LYS A 347 22.16 -8.67 -9.35
CA LYS A 347 23.26 -8.86 -10.31
C LYS A 347 22.82 -9.42 -11.67
N LEU A 348 21.67 -10.10 -11.74
CA LEU A 348 21.08 -10.61 -12.97
C LEU A 348 20.18 -9.58 -13.69
N GLY A 349 20.08 -8.36 -13.16
CA GLY A 349 19.24 -7.29 -13.73
C GLY A 349 17.73 -7.51 -13.54
N HIS A 350 17.33 -8.38 -12.59
CA HIS A 350 15.93 -8.53 -12.24
C HIS A 350 15.39 -7.26 -11.57
N SER A 351 14.08 -7.06 -11.64
CA SER A 351 13.39 -5.88 -11.12
C SER A 351 13.75 -5.56 -9.66
N PRO A 352 13.76 -4.28 -9.27
CA PRO A 352 13.75 -3.88 -7.87
C PRO A 352 12.55 -4.50 -7.14
N ILE A 353 12.69 -4.72 -5.84
CA ILE A 353 11.64 -5.35 -5.02
C ILE A 353 10.51 -4.35 -4.77
N GLY A 354 9.29 -4.70 -5.16
CA GLY A 354 8.12 -3.84 -5.03
C GLY A 354 8.07 -2.67 -6.03
N TRP A 355 9.20 -2.10 -6.43
CA TRP A 355 9.30 -0.98 -7.34
C TRP A 355 9.19 -1.40 -8.82
N LYS A 356 8.68 -0.51 -9.67
CA LYS A 356 8.67 -0.72 -11.13
C LYS A 356 10.03 -0.45 -11.74
N GLY A 357 10.72 0.55 -11.22
CA GLY A 357 12.02 0.96 -11.72
C GLY A 357 12.78 1.90 -10.80
N THR A 358 14.07 2.00 -11.06
CA THR A 358 15.00 2.89 -10.40
C THR A 358 15.98 3.45 -11.44
N ARG A 359 16.56 4.64 -11.17
CA ARG A 359 17.66 5.19 -11.97
C ARG A 359 19.03 4.93 -11.33
N GLY A 360 19.05 4.37 -10.10
CA GLY A 360 20.30 4.17 -9.35
C GLY A 360 20.88 5.47 -8.76
N ASP A 361 20.20 6.59 -8.92
CA ASP A 361 20.62 7.92 -8.43
C ASP A 361 19.77 8.42 -7.26
N GLY A 362 18.98 7.53 -6.61
CA GLY A 362 18.01 7.90 -5.60
C GLY A 362 16.62 8.23 -6.17
N THR A 363 16.39 7.99 -7.46
CA THR A 363 15.07 8.13 -8.08
C THR A 363 14.46 6.75 -8.31
N TRP A 364 13.27 6.50 -7.80
CA TRP A 364 12.51 5.27 -8.04
C TRP A 364 11.00 5.54 -8.17
N TRP A 365 10.30 4.62 -8.80
CA TRP A 365 8.87 4.78 -9.05
C TRP A 365 8.13 3.45 -9.09
N ARG A 366 6.84 3.52 -8.81
CA ARG A 366 5.88 2.45 -9.01
C ARG A 366 4.67 2.96 -9.78
N THR A 367 4.16 2.14 -10.70
CA THR A 367 2.92 2.40 -11.44
C THR A 367 1.90 1.33 -11.15
N GLY A 368 0.63 1.67 -11.24
CA GLY A 368 -0.50 0.75 -11.16
C GLY A 368 -1.51 1.06 -12.24
N THR A 369 -2.12 0.03 -12.81
CA THR A 369 -3.22 0.16 -13.78
C THR A 369 -4.17 -1.01 -13.63
N LEU A 370 -5.43 -0.70 -13.45
CA LEU A 370 -6.58 -1.60 -13.51
C LEU A 370 -7.67 -0.95 -14.36
N ALA A 371 -8.70 -1.71 -14.73
CA ALA A 371 -9.88 -1.13 -15.32
C ALA A 371 -10.44 -0.03 -14.42
N GLY A 372 -10.65 1.16 -14.96
CA GLY A 372 -11.13 2.33 -14.24
C GLY A 372 -10.08 3.01 -13.34
N SER A 373 -8.81 2.61 -13.31
CA SER A 373 -7.82 3.25 -12.44
C SER A 373 -6.42 3.26 -13.04
N SER A 374 -5.70 4.37 -12.82
CA SER A 374 -4.26 4.48 -13.08
C SER A 374 -3.58 5.24 -11.96
N ALA A 375 -2.47 4.71 -11.45
CA ALA A 375 -1.69 5.27 -10.35
C ALA A 375 -0.22 5.40 -10.71
N LEU A 376 0.41 6.48 -10.25
CA LEU A 376 1.84 6.71 -10.31
C LEU A 376 2.32 7.28 -8.98
N LEU A 377 3.26 6.59 -8.39
CA LEU A 377 4.01 6.98 -7.20
C LEU A 377 5.47 7.15 -7.59
N LYS A 378 6.10 8.28 -7.23
CA LYS A 378 7.49 8.55 -7.58
C LYS A 378 8.22 9.33 -6.50
N HIS A 379 9.37 8.82 -6.13
CA HIS A 379 10.39 9.50 -5.34
C HIS A 379 11.50 10.01 -6.27
N ASN A 380 11.91 11.27 -6.11
CA ASN A 380 13.02 11.85 -6.86
C ASN A 380 14.15 12.22 -5.89
N LYS A 381 15.37 12.02 -6.34
CA LYS A 381 16.62 12.34 -5.60
C LYS A 381 16.76 13.78 -5.07
N ASN A 382 15.91 14.69 -5.50
CA ASN A 382 15.94 16.09 -5.09
C ASN A 382 14.96 16.41 -3.96
N GLY A 383 14.54 15.39 -3.18
CA GLY A 383 13.62 15.53 -2.06
C GLY A 383 12.16 15.80 -2.44
N VAL A 384 11.82 15.72 -3.74
CA VAL A 384 10.43 15.86 -4.18
C VAL A 384 9.83 14.50 -4.50
N SER A 385 8.78 14.16 -3.79
CA SER A 385 8.00 12.94 -3.99
C SER A 385 6.57 13.26 -4.36
N TYR A 386 5.93 12.42 -5.18
CA TYR A 386 4.55 12.65 -5.55
C TYR A 386 3.77 11.39 -5.86
N VAL A 387 2.48 11.52 -5.70
CA VAL A 387 1.44 10.56 -6.10
C VAL A 387 0.46 11.25 -7.03
N ILE A 388 -0.01 10.55 -8.05
CA ILE A 388 -1.20 10.87 -8.81
C ILE A 388 -1.98 9.58 -9.06
N ILE A 389 -3.30 9.62 -8.78
CA ILE A 389 -4.20 8.49 -9.03
C ILE A 389 -5.44 9.02 -9.75
N THR A 390 -5.93 8.28 -10.73
CA THR A 390 -7.14 8.61 -11.50
C THR A 390 -8.18 7.51 -11.36
N ASN A 391 -9.47 7.86 -11.47
CA ASN A 391 -10.58 6.90 -11.44
C ASN A 391 -11.14 6.59 -12.83
N SER A 392 -10.34 6.72 -13.87
CA SER A 392 -10.75 6.44 -15.24
C SER A 392 -9.70 5.66 -16.02
N SER A 393 -10.15 4.73 -16.85
CA SER A 393 -9.31 4.10 -17.88
C SER A 393 -9.20 5.00 -19.12
N THR A 394 -8.09 4.87 -19.83
CA THR A 394 -7.90 5.48 -21.15
C THR A 394 -7.48 4.41 -22.17
N TRP A 395 -7.63 4.71 -23.46
CA TRP A 395 -7.21 3.80 -24.55
C TRP A 395 -5.71 3.45 -24.50
N ARG A 396 -4.90 4.23 -23.76
CA ARG A 396 -3.47 3.97 -23.56
C ARG A 396 -3.19 2.77 -22.64
N GLY A 397 -4.18 2.29 -21.91
CA GLY A 397 -3.99 1.22 -20.93
C GLY A 397 -2.86 1.53 -19.95
N SER A 398 -1.93 0.60 -19.74
CA SER A 398 -0.79 0.78 -18.82
C SER A 398 0.19 1.90 -19.23
N ASP A 399 0.25 2.28 -20.51
CA ASP A 399 1.10 3.34 -21.01
C ASP A 399 0.62 4.74 -20.59
N PHE A 400 -0.63 4.88 -20.16
CA PHE A 400 -1.15 6.14 -19.61
C PHE A 400 -0.34 6.64 -18.42
N THR A 401 0.28 5.75 -17.65
CA THR A 401 1.18 6.14 -16.55
C THR A 401 2.40 6.93 -17.01
N LYS A 402 2.82 6.81 -18.28
CA LYS A 402 3.87 7.64 -18.89
C LYS A 402 3.35 9.07 -19.12
N ASP A 403 2.08 9.19 -19.54
CA ASP A 403 1.43 10.49 -19.74
C ASP A 403 1.20 11.18 -18.38
N LEU A 404 0.82 10.44 -17.32
CA LEU A 404 0.78 10.94 -15.94
C LEU A 404 2.16 11.45 -15.48
N SER A 405 3.25 10.73 -15.80
CA SER A 405 4.61 11.16 -15.44
C SER A 405 5.02 12.44 -16.18
N ALA A 406 4.63 12.60 -17.44
CA ALA A 406 4.86 13.82 -18.22
C ALA A 406 4.03 14.99 -17.66
N LEU A 407 2.76 14.75 -17.33
CA LEU A 407 1.90 15.72 -16.66
C LEU A 407 2.53 16.21 -15.35
N MET A 408 2.92 15.30 -14.47
CA MET A 408 3.51 15.65 -13.17
C MET A 408 4.83 16.43 -13.32
N THR A 409 5.61 16.15 -14.37
CA THR A 409 6.80 16.95 -14.68
C THR A 409 6.43 18.41 -15.02
N GLN A 410 5.36 18.62 -15.77
CA GLN A 410 4.88 19.99 -16.11
C GLN A 410 4.23 20.65 -14.89
N PHE A 411 3.45 19.91 -14.12
CA PHE A 411 2.79 20.34 -12.90
C PHE A 411 3.83 20.88 -11.91
N LEU A 412 4.82 20.07 -11.54
CA LEU A 412 5.87 20.45 -10.59
C LEU A 412 6.69 21.65 -11.05
N ARG A 413 7.07 21.71 -12.34
CA ARG A 413 7.80 22.84 -12.90
C ARG A 413 6.99 24.14 -12.93
N SER A 414 5.69 24.07 -12.89
CA SER A 414 4.81 25.24 -12.93
C SER A 414 4.68 25.94 -11.58
N VAL A 415 4.98 25.23 -10.47
CA VAL A 415 5.01 25.77 -9.12
C VAL A 415 6.44 26.24 -8.84
N LYS A 416 6.63 27.57 -8.77
CA LYS A 416 7.96 28.15 -8.54
C LYS A 416 8.36 28.03 -7.07
N GLU A 417 7.40 28.24 -6.19
CA GLU A 417 7.57 28.23 -4.75
C GLU A 417 6.38 27.49 -4.13
N TRP A 418 6.67 26.47 -3.32
CA TRP A 418 5.65 25.70 -2.63
C TRP A 418 5.24 26.42 -1.34
N PRO A 419 3.99 26.25 -0.88
CA PRO A 419 3.58 26.72 0.44
C PRO A 419 4.50 26.18 1.53
N ASP A 420 4.79 27.01 2.55
CA ASP A 420 5.62 26.61 3.69
C ASP A 420 4.80 25.94 4.81
N HIS A 421 3.75 25.22 4.46
CA HIS A 421 2.99 24.41 5.41
C HIS A 421 3.38 22.95 5.29
N ASP A 422 3.06 22.18 6.33
CA ASP A 422 3.12 20.73 6.32
C ASP A 422 1.73 20.15 6.64
N LEU A 423 1.04 19.67 5.62
CA LEU A 423 -0.30 19.10 5.76
C LEU A 423 -0.31 17.77 6.54
N PHE A 424 0.82 17.07 6.70
CA PHE A 424 0.88 15.93 7.61
C PHE A 424 0.57 16.33 9.05
N ASN A 425 0.98 17.52 9.45
CA ASN A 425 0.81 18.08 10.78
C ASN A 425 -0.36 19.06 10.88
N HIS A 426 -1.21 19.13 9.85
CA HIS A 426 -2.38 19.99 9.89
C HIS A 426 -3.46 19.37 10.78
N PHE A 427 -3.88 20.10 11.77
CA PHE A 427 -5.03 19.81 12.63
C PHE A 427 -5.96 21.02 12.51
N GLU A 428 -7.12 20.85 11.89
CA GLU A 428 -8.18 21.85 12.05
C GLU A 428 -8.53 21.90 13.54
N ALA A 429 -8.40 23.09 14.15
CA ALA A 429 -8.94 23.29 15.47
C ALA A 429 -10.44 23.00 15.36
N ARG A 430 -10.89 21.83 15.84
CA ARG A 430 -12.32 21.61 16.06
C ARG A 430 -12.76 22.77 16.93
N GLN A 431 -13.58 23.68 16.40
CA GLN A 431 -14.42 24.52 17.24
C GLN A 431 -15.33 23.55 17.97
N GLU A 432 -14.87 23.06 19.13
CA GLU A 432 -15.77 22.60 20.16
C GLU A 432 -16.60 23.82 20.58
N VAL A 433 -17.68 24.04 19.84
CA VAL A 433 -18.84 24.69 20.42
C VAL A 433 -19.43 23.66 21.38
N ILE A 434 -18.74 23.44 22.49
CA ILE A 434 -19.40 23.02 23.70
C ILE A 434 -20.21 24.25 24.08
N ALA A 435 -21.47 24.27 23.70
CA ALA A 435 -22.47 25.11 24.28
C ALA A 435 -22.53 24.71 25.78
N LEU A 436 -21.68 25.38 26.61
CA LEU A 436 -21.70 25.29 28.07
C LEU A 436 -23.03 25.76 28.67
N ASP A 437 -23.98 26.20 27.83
CA ASP A 437 -25.27 26.75 28.24
C ASP A 437 -26.38 25.68 28.47
N LYS A 438 -26.07 24.39 28.47
CA LYS A 438 -27.05 23.34 28.77
C LYS A 438 -26.54 22.26 29.72
N LEU A 439 -25.79 22.62 30.75
CA LEU A 439 -25.72 21.78 31.92
C LEU A 439 -26.87 22.18 32.84
N PRO A 440 -27.77 21.27 33.24
CA PRO A 440 -28.79 21.57 34.26
C PRO A 440 -28.04 21.96 35.54
N SER A 441 -28.47 23.10 36.13
CA SER A 441 -27.96 23.54 37.40
C SER A 441 -28.23 22.47 38.45
N TYR A 442 -27.29 22.32 39.38
CA TYR A 442 -27.34 21.34 40.49
C TYR A 442 -28.50 21.57 41.46
N GLN A 443 -29.52 22.38 41.09
CA GLN A 443 -30.68 22.74 41.90
C GLN A 443 -32.01 22.02 41.51
N ASP A 444 -32.02 21.15 40.50
CA ASP A 444 -33.24 20.46 40.07
C ASP A 444 -33.38 19.06 40.62
N TRP A 445 -32.64 18.70 41.67
CA TRP A 445 -32.76 17.43 42.40
C TRP A 445 -33.02 17.69 43.91
N SER A 446 -34.11 18.35 44.24
CA SER A 446 -34.66 18.31 45.59
C SER A 446 -36.17 18.05 45.57
#